data_a9d51209b3114995e1e626132b6dfda5
#
_entry.id   a9d51209b3114995e1e626132b6dfda5
#
_cell.length_a   1.000
_cell.length_b   1.000
_cell.length_c   1.000
_cell.angle_alpha   90.00
_cell.angle_beta   90.00
_cell.angle_gamma   90.00
#
_symmetry.space_group_name_H-M   'P 1'
#
loop_
_entity.id
_entity.type
_entity.pdbx_description
1 polymer ?
#
loop_
_entity_poly.entity_id
_entity_poly.type
_entity_poly.pdbx_seq_one_letter_code
_entity_poly.pdbx_strand_id
1 'polypeptide(L)'
;MNVEPIWQPVLLEEENTVTSHREPGEEFLFYRSVAAGLIDAVQDNCSRGAFENMEGVGKLSDNPVTNLRYHFVVTAAMLTRFCMEGGMPLEEAFGLSDEYIRRMDCCNNMSEIVYVHDQMAMDFVCRMRQLRKNIASSKQVAEAIDYIYVH
;
A
#
# COMPACT_ATOMS: atom_id res chain seq x y z
N MET A 1 -19.57 20.75 29.13
CA MET A 1 -19.37 19.29 29.14
C MET A 1 -17.89 19.04 28.87
N ASN A 2 -17.09 18.85 29.94
CA ASN A 2 -15.69 18.53 29.79
C ASN A 2 -15.61 17.09 29.28
N VAL A 3 -15.23 16.93 28.03
CA VAL A 3 -14.81 15.63 27.48
C VAL A 3 -13.37 15.46 27.96
N GLU A 4 -13.18 14.77 29.05
CA GLU A 4 -11.83 14.32 29.40
C GLU A 4 -11.33 13.42 28.29
N PRO A 5 -10.11 13.63 27.79
CA PRO A 5 -9.55 12.75 26.76
C PRO A 5 -9.46 11.32 27.31
N ILE A 6 -10.11 10.38 26.64
CA ILE A 6 -10.02 8.93 26.92
C ILE A 6 -8.61 8.41 26.52
N TRP A 7 -7.60 9.23 26.69
CA TRP A 7 -6.20 8.86 26.56
C TRP A 7 -5.67 8.43 27.92
N GLN A 8 -6.10 7.27 28.39
CA GLN A 8 -5.26 6.55 29.33
C GLN A 8 -4.23 5.75 28.52
N PRO A 9 -2.95 5.81 28.89
CA PRO A 9 -1.93 5.10 28.16
C PRO A 9 -2.12 3.59 28.38
N VAL A 10 -2.85 2.94 27.49
CA VAL A 10 -2.83 1.49 27.28
C VAL A 10 -1.41 1.01 26.91
N LEU A 11 -0.50 1.97 26.72
CA LEU A 11 0.89 1.75 26.34
C LEU A 11 1.81 1.29 27.49
N LEU A 12 1.35 1.28 28.75
CA LEU A 12 2.24 1.02 29.90
C LEU A 12 2.08 -0.37 30.54
N GLU A 13 1.09 -1.16 30.15
CA GLU A 13 0.93 -2.53 30.70
C GLU A 13 1.61 -3.64 29.88
N GLU A 14 2.17 -3.32 28.71
CA GLU A 14 2.94 -4.26 27.88
C GLU A 14 4.47 -4.05 27.98
N GLU A 15 4.97 -3.55 29.08
CA GLU A 15 6.40 -3.30 29.30
C GLU A 15 7.31 -4.54 29.23
N ASN A 16 6.76 -5.75 28.97
CA ASN A 16 7.57 -6.98 28.89
C ASN A 16 7.62 -7.64 27.51
N THR A 17 7.03 -7.06 26.50
CA THR A 17 7.25 -7.47 25.10
C THR A 17 7.62 -6.25 24.28
N VAL A 18 8.90 -5.90 24.27
CA VAL A 18 9.46 -4.89 23.39
C VAL A 18 9.36 -5.41 21.95
N THR A 19 8.18 -5.27 21.35
CA THR A 19 8.04 -5.41 19.91
C THR A 19 8.58 -4.13 19.30
N SER A 20 9.86 -4.13 18.93
CA SER A 20 10.45 -3.04 18.16
C SER A 20 9.66 -2.96 16.84
N HIS A 21 8.96 -1.85 16.63
CA HIS A 21 8.30 -1.59 15.35
C HIS A 21 9.36 -1.38 14.27
N ARG A 22 9.03 -1.81 13.04
CA ARG A 22 9.86 -1.54 11.87
C ARG A 22 10.08 -0.04 11.71
N GLU A 23 11.24 0.32 11.20
CA GLU A 23 11.50 1.71 10.82
C GLU A 23 10.48 2.17 9.76
N PRO A 24 9.86 3.36 9.91
CA PRO A 24 8.88 3.86 8.94
C PRO A 24 9.41 3.91 7.51
N GLY A 25 10.73 4.08 7.34
CA GLY A 25 11.36 4.11 6.03
C GLY A 25 11.27 2.79 5.26
N GLU A 26 11.28 1.64 5.94
CA GLU A 26 11.14 0.32 5.30
C GLU A 26 9.71 0.12 4.77
N GLU A 27 8.71 0.46 5.57
CA GLU A 27 7.32 0.39 5.16
C GLU A 27 7.04 1.34 3.99
N PHE A 28 7.48 2.59 4.09
CA PHE A 28 7.27 3.58 3.04
C PHE A 28 8.01 3.27 1.75
N LEU A 29 9.13 2.55 1.83
CA LEU A 29 9.85 2.09 0.64
C LEU A 29 8.97 1.20 -0.23
N PHE A 30 8.21 0.29 0.36
CA PHE A 30 7.25 -0.53 -0.38
C PHE A 30 6.20 0.31 -1.11
N TYR A 31 5.54 1.23 -0.40
CA TYR A 31 4.52 2.09 -0.99
C TYR A 31 5.08 3.01 -2.09
N ARG A 32 6.28 3.56 -1.87
CA ARG A 32 6.98 4.37 -2.88
C ARG A 32 7.36 3.55 -4.11
N SER A 33 7.77 2.31 -3.92
CA SER A 33 8.09 1.40 -5.03
C SER A 33 6.85 1.12 -5.89
N VAL A 34 5.70 0.92 -5.27
CA VAL A 34 4.43 0.76 -5.99
C VAL A 34 4.08 2.04 -6.75
N ALA A 35 4.09 3.19 -6.08
CA ALA A 35 3.76 4.49 -6.68
C ALA A 35 4.74 4.88 -7.81
N ALA A 36 5.98 4.43 -7.73
CA ALA A 36 6.98 4.63 -8.78
C ALA A 36 6.87 3.65 -9.96
N GLY A 37 5.98 2.66 -9.88
CA GLY A 37 5.80 1.67 -10.95
C GLY A 37 6.96 0.66 -11.06
N LEU A 38 7.65 0.39 -9.95
CA LEU A 38 8.81 -0.53 -9.89
C LEU A 38 8.33 -1.97 -9.73
N ILE A 39 7.88 -2.58 -10.83
CA ILE A 39 7.26 -3.90 -10.85
C ILE A 39 8.18 -4.96 -10.22
N ASP A 40 9.45 -5.01 -10.61
CA ASP A 40 10.38 -6.03 -10.14
C ASP A 40 10.61 -5.96 -8.62
N ALA A 41 10.70 -4.75 -8.07
CA ALA A 41 10.85 -4.53 -6.63
C ALA A 41 9.61 -4.98 -5.85
N VAL A 42 8.42 -4.70 -6.37
CA VAL A 42 7.14 -5.10 -5.75
C VAL A 42 6.95 -6.61 -5.85
N GLN A 43 7.24 -7.20 -7.00
CA GLN A 43 7.18 -8.65 -7.20
C GLN A 43 8.15 -9.39 -6.27
N ASP A 44 9.36 -8.89 -6.08
CA ASP A 44 10.33 -9.46 -5.14
C ASP A 44 9.81 -9.38 -3.69
N ASN A 45 9.23 -8.26 -3.29
CA ASN A 45 8.61 -8.09 -1.97
C ASN A 45 7.50 -9.12 -1.73
N CYS A 46 6.59 -9.30 -2.69
CA CYS A 46 5.53 -10.31 -2.63
C CYS A 46 6.10 -11.72 -2.56
N SER A 47 7.07 -12.06 -3.40
CA SER A 47 7.69 -13.39 -3.48
C SER A 47 8.39 -13.80 -2.18
N ARG A 48 8.90 -12.84 -1.43
CA ARG A 48 9.52 -13.07 -0.12
C ARG A 48 8.52 -13.22 1.03
N GLY A 49 7.22 -13.08 0.77
CA GLY A 49 6.18 -13.14 1.80
C GLY A 49 6.25 -11.99 2.80
N ALA A 50 6.68 -10.81 2.37
CA ALA A 50 6.90 -9.66 3.25
C ALA A 50 5.65 -9.21 4.00
N PHE A 51 4.48 -9.33 3.39
CA PHE A 51 3.20 -8.99 4.03
C PHE A 51 2.80 -9.97 5.14
N GLU A 52 3.10 -11.25 4.98
CA GLU A 52 2.80 -12.28 5.98
C GLU A 52 3.78 -12.23 7.17
N ASN A 53 4.96 -11.65 6.97
CA ASN A 53 5.94 -11.51 8.03
C ASN A 53 5.50 -10.42 9.02
N MET A 54 5.06 -10.86 10.21
CA MET A 54 4.57 -9.99 11.29
C MET A 54 5.68 -9.43 12.18
N GLU A 55 6.95 -9.70 11.90
CA GLU A 55 8.07 -9.16 12.67
C GLU A 55 8.12 -7.63 12.57
N GLY A 56 8.12 -6.96 13.71
CA GLY A 56 8.10 -5.50 13.78
C GLY A 56 6.78 -4.85 13.36
N VAL A 57 5.69 -5.63 13.28
CA VAL A 57 4.34 -5.14 12.96
C VAL A 57 3.47 -5.21 14.21
N GLY A 58 2.70 -4.15 14.47
CA GLY A 58 1.83 -4.08 15.63
C GLY A 58 0.74 -5.16 15.61
N LYS A 59 0.46 -5.73 16.77
CA LYS A 59 -0.63 -6.69 16.93
C LYS A 59 -1.95 -5.93 17.08
N LEU A 60 -2.84 -6.07 16.10
CA LEU A 60 -4.14 -5.39 16.04
C LEU A 60 -5.29 -6.29 16.49
N SER A 61 -5.08 -7.60 16.58
CA SER A 61 -6.06 -8.59 17.03
C SER A 61 -5.35 -9.83 17.56
N ASP A 62 -5.98 -10.50 18.53
CA ASP A 62 -5.53 -11.81 19.02
C ASP A 62 -5.81 -12.94 18.01
N ASN A 63 -6.79 -12.75 17.14
CA ASN A 63 -7.09 -13.68 16.05
C ASN A 63 -6.14 -13.38 14.86
N PRO A 64 -5.29 -14.34 14.43
CA PRO A 64 -4.31 -14.11 13.37
C PRO A 64 -4.94 -13.70 12.03
N VAL A 65 -6.06 -14.27 11.66
CA VAL A 65 -6.76 -13.94 10.41
C VAL A 65 -7.32 -12.51 10.48
N THR A 66 -7.95 -12.15 11.58
CA THR A 66 -8.46 -10.81 11.81
C THR A 66 -7.33 -9.78 11.86
N ASN A 67 -6.22 -10.11 12.52
CA ASN A 67 -5.03 -9.27 12.56
C ASN A 67 -4.50 -8.97 11.13
N LEU A 68 -4.39 -9.99 10.30
CA LEU A 68 -3.94 -9.83 8.92
C LEU A 68 -4.92 -9.03 8.06
N ARG A 69 -6.22 -9.17 8.28
CA ARG A 69 -7.25 -8.36 7.63
C ARG A 69 -7.10 -6.87 7.94
N TYR A 70 -6.84 -6.53 9.21
CA TYR A 70 -6.62 -5.15 9.60
C TYR A 70 -5.38 -4.56 8.93
N HIS A 71 -4.27 -5.29 8.90
CA HIS A 71 -3.07 -4.86 8.19
C HIS A 71 -3.29 -4.75 6.68
N PHE A 72 -4.12 -5.60 6.08
CA PHE A 72 -4.51 -5.47 4.68
C PHE A 72 -5.22 -4.15 4.40
N VAL A 73 -6.19 -3.77 5.23
CA VAL A 73 -6.93 -2.51 5.07
C VAL A 73 -5.98 -1.31 5.21
N VAL A 74 -5.05 -1.36 6.17
CA VAL A 74 -4.02 -0.32 6.32
C VAL A 74 -3.17 -0.22 5.06
N THR A 75 -2.69 -1.35 4.52
CA THR A 75 -1.90 -1.38 3.28
C THR A 75 -2.69 -0.82 2.10
N ALA A 76 -3.94 -1.24 1.92
CA ALA A 76 -4.81 -0.73 0.85
C ALA A 76 -4.99 0.78 0.94
N ALA A 77 -5.20 1.31 2.16
CA ALA A 77 -5.33 2.73 2.39
C ALA A 77 -4.04 3.51 2.06
N MET A 78 -2.89 2.97 2.41
CA MET A 78 -1.59 3.58 2.14
C MET A 78 -1.26 3.55 0.64
N LEU A 79 -1.45 2.40 -0.02
CA LEU A 79 -1.26 2.28 -1.47
C LEU A 79 -2.10 3.30 -2.24
N THR A 80 -3.36 3.44 -1.87
CA THR A 80 -4.28 4.42 -2.48
C THR A 80 -3.70 5.82 -2.42
N ARG A 81 -3.25 6.28 -1.24
CA ARG A 81 -2.71 7.64 -1.05
C ARG A 81 -1.39 7.86 -1.78
N PHE A 82 -0.47 6.92 -1.68
CA PHE A 82 0.82 7.01 -2.38
C PHE A 82 0.65 7.01 -3.91
N CYS A 83 -0.25 6.18 -4.45
CA CYS A 83 -0.52 6.15 -5.89
C CYS A 83 -1.25 7.41 -6.38
N MET A 84 -2.16 7.97 -5.59
CA MET A 84 -2.80 9.27 -5.88
C MET A 84 -1.78 10.41 -5.90
N GLU A 85 -0.88 10.44 -4.93
CA GLU A 85 0.24 11.40 -4.90
C GLU A 85 1.15 11.23 -6.11
N GLY A 86 1.33 10.00 -6.57
CA GLY A 86 2.06 9.66 -7.81
C GLY A 86 1.30 9.94 -9.11
N GLY A 87 0.06 10.45 -9.04
CA GLY A 87 -0.73 10.88 -10.19
C GLY A 87 -1.87 9.95 -10.63
N MET A 88 -2.13 8.86 -9.89
CA MET A 88 -3.30 8.01 -10.18
C MET A 88 -4.59 8.81 -9.94
N PRO A 89 -5.57 8.76 -10.87
CA PRO A 89 -6.85 9.41 -10.67
C PRO A 89 -7.56 8.93 -9.40
N LEU A 90 -8.20 9.84 -8.68
CA LEU A 90 -8.87 9.58 -7.41
C LEU A 90 -9.87 8.42 -7.49
N GLU A 91 -10.75 8.46 -8.48
CA GLU A 91 -11.79 7.42 -8.64
C GLU A 91 -11.20 6.05 -8.96
N GLU A 92 -10.10 6.00 -9.71
CA GLU A 92 -9.39 4.76 -10.00
C GLU A 92 -8.73 4.20 -8.73
N ALA A 93 -8.03 5.03 -7.98
CA ALA A 93 -7.34 4.61 -6.77
C ALA A 93 -8.31 4.09 -5.69
N PHE A 94 -9.39 4.82 -5.41
CA PHE A 94 -10.39 4.39 -4.43
C PHE A 94 -11.20 3.19 -4.93
N GLY A 95 -11.60 3.16 -6.20
CA GLY A 95 -12.31 2.03 -6.78
C GLY A 95 -11.51 0.73 -6.67
N LEU A 96 -10.20 0.80 -6.93
CA LEU A 96 -9.29 -0.34 -6.81
C LEU A 96 -9.14 -0.80 -5.36
N SER A 97 -8.95 0.12 -4.43
CA SER A 97 -8.88 -0.15 -3.00
C SER A 97 -10.14 -0.85 -2.49
N ASP A 98 -11.31 -0.29 -2.81
CA ASP A 98 -12.61 -0.82 -2.37
C ASP A 98 -12.86 -2.24 -2.91
N GLU A 99 -12.50 -2.48 -4.17
CA GLU A 99 -12.60 -3.80 -4.80
C GLU A 99 -11.76 -4.83 -4.04
N TYR A 100 -10.49 -4.52 -3.78
CA TYR A 100 -9.58 -5.45 -3.11
C TYR A 100 -9.93 -5.67 -1.64
N ILE A 101 -10.42 -4.66 -0.93
CA ILE A 101 -10.91 -4.83 0.44
C ILE A 101 -12.12 -5.77 0.46
N ARG A 102 -13.07 -5.63 -0.47
CA ARG A 102 -14.20 -6.55 -0.57
C ARG A 102 -13.80 -7.99 -0.93
N ARG A 103 -12.80 -8.14 -1.79
CA ARG A 103 -12.24 -9.47 -2.10
C ARG A 103 -11.61 -10.11 -0.87
N MET A 104 -10.82 -9.34 -0.12
CA MET A 104 -10.20 -9.79 1.12
C MET A 104 -11.24 -10.19 2.17
N ASP A 105 -12.35 -9.45 2.27
CA ASP A 105 -13.44 -9.73 3.19
C ASP A 105 -14.06 -11.12 2.97
N CYS A 106 -14.04 -11.61 1.74
CA CYS A 106 -14.51 -12.96 1.38
C CYS A 106 -13.48 -14.08 1.67
N CYS A 107 -12.25 -13.75 2.04
CA CYS A 107 -11.20 -14.74 2.32
C CYS A 107 -11.47 -15.45 3.65
N ASN A 108 -11.16 -16.76 3.73
CA ASN A 108 -11.41 -17.57 4.91
C ASN A 108 -10.16 -17.86 5.73
N ASN A 109 -8.98 -17.68 5.18
CA ASN A 109 -7.70 -18.01 5.81
C ASN A 109 -6.61 -17.02 5.41
N MET A 110 -5.47 -17.10 6.12
CA MET A 110 -4.34 -16.20 5.90
C MET A 110 -3.75 -16.29 4.48
N SER A 111 -3.64 -17.49 3.94
CA SER A 111 -3.07 -17.71 2.60
C SER A 111 -3.88 -17.02 1.50
N GLU A 112 -5.22 -17.05 1.61
CA GLU A 112 -6.10 -16.35 0.68
C GLU A 112 -5.94 -14.82 0.81
N ILE A 113 -5.80 -14.30 2.03
CA ILE A 113 -5.59 -12.87 2.27
C ILE A 113 -4.25 -12.42 1.69
N VAL A 114 -3.18 -13.18 1.90
CA VAL A 114 -1.85 -12.90 1.33
C VAL A 114 -1.92 -12.89 -0.21
N TYR A 115 -2.59 -13.86 -0.79
CA TYR A 115 -2.75 -13.92 -2.24
C TYR A 115 -3.47 -12.68 -2.80
N VAL A 116 -4.57 -12.26 -2.16
CA VAL A 116 -5.31 -11.06 -2.57
C VAL A 116 -4.48 -9.78 -2.37
N HIS A 117 -3.68 -9.72 -1.29
CA HIS A 117 -2.74 -8.63 -1.04
C HIS A 117 -1.71 -8.49 -2.17
N ASP A 118 -1.10 -9.59 -2.56
CA ASP A 118 -0.07 -9.60 -3.60
C ASP A 118 -0.66 -9.22 -4.97
N GLN A 119 -1.87 -9.68 -5.27
CA GLN A 119 -2.61 -9.25 -6.46
C GLN A 119 -2.91 -7.74 -6.43
N MET A 120 -3.33 -7.20 -5.29
CA MET A 120 -3.56 -5.77 -5.12
C MET A 120 -2.29 -4.96 -5.39
N ALA A 121 -1.18 -5.34 -4.76
CA ALA A 121 0.10 -4.66 -4.93
C ALA A 121 0.56 -4.68 -6.40
N MET A 122 0.43 -5.82 -7.07
CA MET A 122 0.79 -5.96 -8.48
C MET A 122 -0.13 -5.16 -9.41
N ASP A 123 -1.43 -5.09 -9.13
CA ASP A 123 -2.37 -4.30 -9.92
C ASP A 123 -2.05 -2.80 -9.80
N PHE A 124 -1.85 -2.30 -8.57
CA PHE A 124 -1.44 -0.91 -8.35
C PHE A 124 -0.12 -0.56 -9.06
N VAL A 125 0.92 -1.38 -8.91
CA VAL A 125 2.22 -1.08 -9.52
C VAL A 125 2.19 -1.14 -11.04
N CYS A 126 1.44 -2.06 -11.64
CA CYS A 126 1.29 -2.14 -13.09
C CYS A 126 0.57 -0.91 -13.65
N ARG A 127 -0.48 -0.46 -12.98
CA ARG A 127 -1.20 0.77 -13.38
C ARG A 127 -0.33 2.01 -13.24
N MET A 128 0.43 2.12 -12.14
CA MET A 128 1.37 3.22 -11.95
C MET A 128 2.47 3.23 -13.01
N ARG A 129 3.00 2.06 -13.37
CA ARG A 129 3.98 1.96 -14.46
C ARG A 129 3.40 2.42 -15.80
N GLN A 130 2.17 2.01 -16.12
CA GLN A 130 1.50 2.44 -17.35
C GLN A 130 1.25 3.95 -17.36
N LEU A 131 0.80 4.50 -16.25
CA LEU A 131 0.58 5.95 -16.09
C LEU A 131 1.88 6.74 -16.34
N ARG A 132 3.00 6.30 -15.78
CA ARG A 132 4.30 6.93 -15.97
C ARG A 132 4.79 6.85 -17.41
N LYS A 133 4.56 5.73 -18.10
CA LYS A 133 4.87 5.61 -19.53
C LYS A 133 4.04 6.59 -20.38
N ASN A 134 2.75 6.71 -20.08
CA ASN A 134 1.86 7.63 -20.79
C ASN A 134 2.28 9.09 -20.59
N ILE A 135 2.65 9.48 -19.37
CA ILE A 135 3.16 10.83 -19.07
C ILE A 135 4.45 11.10 -19.83
N ALA A 136 5.41 10.18 -19.81
CA ALA A 136 6.68 10.33 -20.54
C ALA A 136 6.47 10.46 -22.04
N SER A 137 5.60 9.65 -22.64
CA SER A 137 5.25 9.74 -24.06
C SER A 137 4.59 11.06 -24.41
N SER A 138 3.67 11.54 -23.60
CA SER A 138 2.99 12.83 -23.81
C SER A 138 3.97 14.01 -23.76
N LYS A 139 4.94 13.96 -22.84
CA LYS A 139 6.00 14.97 -22.75
C LYS A 139 6.87 14.99 -24.00
N GLN A 140 7.30 13.84 -24.48
CA GLN A 140 8.10 13.72 -25.72
C GLN A 140 7.34 14.26 -26.94
N VAL A 141 6.06 13.96 -27.05
CA VAL A 141 5.19 14.48 -28.14
C VAL A 141 5.08 16.00 -28.05
N ALA A 142 4.85 16.56 -26.88
CA ALA A 142 4.78 18.00 -26.68
C ALA A 142 6.10 18.71 -27.07
N GLU A 143 7.24 18.18 -26.64
CA GLU A 143 8.55 18.69 -26.98
C GLU A 143 8.82 18.62 -28.50
N ALA A 144 8.39 17.55 -29.16
CA ALA A 144 8.52 17.41 -30.61
C ALA A 144 7.64 18.42 -31.37
N ILE A 145 6.42 18.66 -30.90
CA ILE A 145 5.52 19.66 -31.46
C ILE A 145 6.11 21.06 -31.31
N ASP A 146 6.58 21.41 -30.13
CA ASP A 146 7.22 22.72 -29.87
C ASP A 146 8.43 22.93 -30.79
N TYR A 147 9.26 21.89 -30.98
CA TYR A 147 10.39 21.94 -31.90
C TYR A 147 9.97 22.25 -33.35
N ILE A 148 8.90 21.62 -33.83
CA ILE A 148 8.36 21.82 -35.20
C ILE A 148 7.85 23.25 -35.36
N TYR A 149 7.19 23.83 -34.35
CA TYR A 149 6.63 25.19 -34.45
C TYR A 149 7.65 26.28 -34.27
N VAL A 150 8.79 26.00 -33.65
CA VAL A 150 9.88 26.99 -33.43
C VAL A 150 10.90 26.97 -34.58
N HIS A 151 10.95 25.94 -35.37
CA HIS A 151 11.89 25.75 -36.50
C HIS A 151 11.15 25.48 -37.81
#